data_47bb2a2fa2b6cf0b7385274fdbaadb83
#
_entry.id   47bb2a2fa2b6cf0b7385274fdbaadb83
#
_cell.length_a   1.000
_cell.length_b   1.000
_cell.length_c   1.000
_cell.angle_alpha   90.00
_cell.angle_beta   90.00
_cell.angle_gamma   90.00
#
_symmetry.space_group_name_H-M   'P 1'
#
loop_
_entity.id
_entity.type
_entity.pdbx_description
1 polymer ?
#
loop_
_entity_poly.entity_id
_entity_poly.type
_entity_poly.pdbx_seq_one_letter_code
_entity_poly.pdbx_strand_id
1 'polypeptide(L)'
;MKTFLVYNTSFFGDMILTNPLCRQLKRVYPHSHLVFISDKTYADVARYMDGVDEVWIYDKHKKHKGIIGFYNFYKEHKNAYSFDAAFIIYGNERGIFLSKLLGAKKIYADSTHKYVHRLLDNPPINYGKWYQIQDQNTYLAELYTQVPTESLPMKYHVPEEAFAYVDSILLKDIHKPIVALNPITKNKEKDLKRPRLFI
;
A
#
# COMPACT_ATOMS: atom_id res chain seq x y z
N MET A 1 15.72 9.43 -14.60
CA MET A 1 14.46 8.74 -14.24
C MET A 1 14.40 8.68 -12.72
N LYS A 2 13.27 9.04 -12.11
CA LYS A 2 13.07 8.92 -10.66
C LYS A 2 12.73 7.49 -10.29
N THR A 3 13.20 7.02 -9.13
CA THR A 3 12.85 5.69 -8.61
C THR A 3 12.29 5.83 -7.20
N PHE A 4 11.13 5.24 -6.97
CA PHE A 4 10.38 5.33 -5.72
C PHE A 4 10.20 3.97 -5.07
N LEU A 5 10.21 3.96 -3.75
CA LEU A 5 9.90 2.80 -2.92
C LEU A 5 8.62 3.08 -2.13
N VAL A 6 7.63 2.21 -2.22
CA VAL A 6 6.45 2.23 -1.35
C VAL A 6 6.46 0.98 -0.49
N TYR A 7 6.37 1.16 0.82
CA TYR A 7 6.33 0.05 1.78
C TYR A 7 4.96 -0.03 2.45
N ASN A 8 4.23 -1.08 2.14
CA ASN A 8 3.01 -1.43 2.86
C ASN A 8 2.88 -2.95 3.00
N THR A 9 2.93 -3.46 4.23
CA THR A 9 2.77 -4.88 4.55
C THR A 9 1.56 -5.11 5.45
N SER A 10 0.56 -4.23 5.37
CA SER A 10 -0.67 -4.26 6.16
C SER A 10 -1.72 -5.21 5.57
N PHE A 11 -2.97 -5.05 5.96
CA PHE A 11 -4.09 -5.87 5.49
C PHE A 11 -4.59 -5.46 4.11
N PHE A 12 -5.43 -6.31 3.52
CA PHE A 12 -5.98 -6.15 2.17
C PHE A 12 -6.55 -4.75 1.89
N GLY A 13 -7.42 -4.25 2.78
CA GLY A 13 -8.03 -2.92 2.61
C GLY A 13 -7.01 -1.79 2.63
N ASP A 14 -6.03 -1.87 3.53
CA ASP A 14 -4.96 -0.88 3.63
C ASP A 14 -4.05 -0.87 2.38
N MET A 15 -3.83 -2.06 1.80
CA MET A 15 -3.13 -2.19 0.53
C MET A 15 -3.87 -1.44 -0.59
N ILE A 16 -5.18 -1.67 -0.70
CA ILE A 16 -6.02 -1.01 -1.70
C ILE A 16 -5.96 0.52 -1.55
N LEU A 17 -6.06 1.03 -0.33
CA LEU A 17 -6.04 2.47 -0.03
C LEU A 17 -4.67 3.14 -0.25
N THR A 18 -3.64 2.38 -0.64
CA THR A 18 -2.33 2.92 -1.01
C THR A 18 -2.23 3.25 -2.50
N ASN A 19 -3.12 2.72 -3.34
CA ASN A 19 -3.07 2.93 -4.79
C ASN A 19 -3.08 4.41 -5.22
N PRO A 20 -3.91 5.31 -4.64
CA PRO A 20 -3.89 6.73 -5.00
C PRO A 20 -2.52 7.41 -4.81
N LEU A 21 -1.74 7.02 -3.80
CA LEU A 21 -0.36 7.48 -3.62
C LEU A 21 0.52 7.07 -4.81
N CYS A 22 0.46 5.82 -5.24
CA CYS A 22 1.23 5.32 -6.39
C CYS A 22 0.86 6.08 -7.67
N ARG A 23 -0.43 6.30 -7.90
CA ARG A 23 -0.94 7.05 -9.04
C ARG A 23 -0.55 8.53 -9.01
N GLN A 24 -0.55 9.16 -7.83
CA GLN A 24 -0.09 10.54 -7.67
C GLN A 24 1.39 10.68 -8.04
N LEU A 25 2.24 9.76 -7.60
CA LEU A 25 3.65 9.76 -7.98
C LEU A 25 3.83 9.62 -9.49
N LYS A 26 3.07 8.73 -10.14
CA LYS A 26 3.09 8.56 -11.60
C LYS A 26 2.51 9.76 -12.35
N ARG A 27 1.51 10.44 -11.80
CA ARG A 27 0.96 11.66 -12.40
C ARG A 27 2.01 12.77 -12.47
N VAL A 28 2.78 12.96 -11.39
CA VAL A 28 3.82 14.00 -11.33
C VAL A 28 5.09 13.57 -12.05
N TYR A 29 5.43 12.29 -11.99
CA TYR A 29 6.62 11.71 -12.61
C TYR A 29 6.25 10.52 -13.53
N PRO A 30 5.70 10.75 -14.71
CA PRO A 30 5.19 9.67 -15.58
C PRO A 30 6.22 8.60 -15.95
N HIS A 31 7.49 8.99 -16.06
CA HIS A 31 8.59 8.09 -16.40
C HIS A 31 9.34 7.54 -15.16
N SER A 32 8.77 7.66 -13.96
CA SER A 32 9.38 7.08 -12.77
C SER A 32 9.24 5.57 -12.74
N HIS A 33 10.12 4.90 -11.99
CA HIS A 33 10.00 3.50 -11.64
C HIS A 33 9.56 3.37 -10.18
N LEU A 34 8.47 2.65 -9.92
CA LEU A 34 7.90 2.48 -8.60
C LEU A 34 7.96 1.03 -8.17
N VAL A 35 8.74 0.78 -7.13
CA VAL A 35 8.85 -0.52 -6.46
C VAL A 35 7.93 -0.54 -5.25
N PHE A 36 7.10 -1.56 -5.12
CA PHE A 36 6.18 -1.73 -3.99
C PHE A 36 6.58 -2.94 -3.14
N ILE A 37 6.87 -2.73 -1.85
CA ILE A 37 7.10 -3.82 -0.90
C ILE A 37 5.78 -4.22 -0.26
N SER A 38 5.35 -5.45 -0.54
CA SER A 38 4.09 -6.03 -0.05
C SER A 38 4.33 -7.25 0.84
N ASP A 39 3.42 -7.50 1.77
CA ASP A 39 3.33 -8.82 2.41
C ASP A 39 2.99 -9.88 1.34
N LYS A 40 3.54 -11.08 1.51
CA LYS A 40 3.31 -12.20 0.59
C LYS A 40 1.83 -12.51 0.38
N THR A 41 1.02 -12.38 1.42
CA THR A 41 -0.41 -12.70 1.39
C THR A 41 -1.20 -11.81 0.44
N TYR A 42 -0.72 -10.56 0.24
CA TYR A 42 -1.42 -9.53 -0.54
C TYR A 42 -0.63 -9.04 -1.74
N ALA A 43 0.42 -9.77 -2.15
CA ALA A 43 1.30 -9.36 -3.24
C ALA A 43 0.57 -9.16 -4.57
N ASP A 44 -0.46 -9.97 -4.84
CA ASP A 44 -1.26 -9.85 -6.07
C ASP A 44 -2.04 -8.53 -6.12
N VAL A 45 -2.53 -8.04 -4.97
CA VAL A 45 -3.15 -6.70 -4.92
C VAL A 45 -2.18 -5.64 -5.42
N ALA A 46 -0.92 -5.68 -4.94
CA ALA A 46 0.10 -4.72 -5.36
C ALA A 46 0.46 -4.86 -6.85
N ARG A 47 0.50 -6.10 -7.39
CA ARG A 47 0.80 -6.35 -8.81
C ARG A 47 -0.23 -5.76 -9.78
N TYR A 48 -1.48 -5.70 -9.34
CA TYR A 48 -2.57 -5.17 -10.17
C TYR A 48 -2.86 -3.68 -9.92
N MET A 49 -2.13 -3.02 -9.03
CA MET A 49 -2.25 -1.57 -8.80
C MET A 49 -1.75 -0.76 -10.00
N ASP A 50 -2.59 0.13 -10.50
CA ASP A 50 -2.14 1.16 -11.44
C ASP A 50 -1.04 2.03 -10.80
N GLY A 51 0.07 2.20 -11.52
CA GLY A 51 1.21 3.00 -11.04
C GLY A 51 2.30 2.21 -10.30
N VAL A 52 2.16 0.90 -10.12
CA VAL A 52 3.21 0.02 -9.60
C VAL A 52 3.91 -0.68 -10.75
N ASP A 53 5.24 -0.60 -10.83
CA ASP A 53 6.03 -1.25 -11.88
C ASP A 53 6.62 -2.58 -11.41
N GLU A 54 6.99 -2.68 -10.15
CA GLU A 54 7.62 -3.87 -9.58
C GLU A 54 7.14 -4.13 -8.15
N VAL A 55 6.97 -5.40 -7.79
CA VAL A 55 6.54 -5.81 -6.44
C VAL A 55 7.61 -6.69 -5.80
N TRP A 56 8.11 -6.25 -4.64
CA TRP A 56 8.98 -7.05 -3.78
C TRP A 56 8.18 -7.70 -2.66
N ILE A 57 8.28 -9.02 -2.57
CA ILE A 57 7.50 -9.82 -1.62
C ILE A 57 8.24 -9.97 -0.31
N TYR A 58 7.73 -9.34 0.76
CA TYR A 58 8.23 -9.47 2.11
C TYR A 58 7.46 -10.56 2.88
N ASP A 59 8.00 -11.79 2.94
CA ASP A 59 7.39 -12.93 3.68
C ASP A 59 7.76 -12.84 5.17
N LYS A 60 7.09 -11.92 5.88
CA LYS A 60 7.35 -11.63 7.31
C LYS A 60 7.06 -12.80 8.25
N HIS A 61 6.33 -13.81 7.80
CA HIS A 61 5.94 -14.93 8.61
C HIS A 61 6.86 -16.14 8.45
N LYS A 62 7.61 -16.23 7.33
CA LYS A 62 8.52 -17.35 7.02
C LYS A 62 9.92 -16.83 6.68
N LYS A 63 10.22 -16.63 5.40
CA LYS A 63 11.56 -16.34 4.87
C LYS A 63 12.19 -15.09 5.48
N HIS A 64 11.39 -14.03 5.71
CA HIS A 64 11.87 -12.74 6.20
C HIS A 64 11.45 -12.47 7.65
N LYS A 65 11.25 -13.54 8.45
CA LYS A 65 10.87 -13.43 9.85
C LYS A 65 12.05 -13.00 10.73
N GLY A 66 11.77 -12.09 11.68
CA GLY A 66 12.75 -11.62 12.67
C GLY A 66 13.87 -10.77 12.05
N ILE A 67 14.95 -10.57 12.81
CA ILE A 67 16.08 -9.74 12.42
C ILE A 67 16.88 -10.36 11.27
N ILE A 68 17.12 -11.66 11.33
CA ILE A 68 17.87 -12.39 10.29
C ILE A 68 17.10 -12.34 8.96
N GLY A 69 15.79 -12.60 8.99
CA GLY A 69 14.95 -12.51 7.80
C GLY A 69 14.87 -11.10 7.23
N PHE A 70 14.84 -10.09 8.08
CA PHE A 70 14.93 -8.70 7.66
C PHE A 70 16.26 -8.39 6.93
N TYR A 71 17.37 -8.86 7.49
CA TYR A 71 18.68 -8.67 6.87
C TYR A 71 18.82 -9.44 5.57
N ASN A 72 18.24 -10.64 5.47
CA ASN A 72 18.21 -11.42 4.22
C ASN A 72 17.44 -10.66 3.13
N PHE A 73 16.27 -10.10 3.44
CA PHE A 73 15.52 -9.27 2.50
C PHE A 73 16.33 -8.06 2.03
N TYR A 74 17.00 -7.37 2.95
CA TYR A 74 17.90 -6.28 2.59
C TYR A 74 19.01 -6.76 1.64
N LYS A 75 19.67 -7.88 1.93
CA LYS A 75 20.73 -8.43 1.05
C LYS A 75 20.25 -8.78 -0.34
N GLU A 76 19.03 -9.27 -0.46
CA GLU A 76 18.42 -9.61 -1.75
C GLU A 76 18.23 -8.37 -2.65
N HIS A 77 18.00 -7.20 -2.05
CA HIS A 77 17.59 -6.00 -2.79
C HIS A 77 18.55 -4.80 -2.70
N LYS A 78 19.61 -4.85 -1.88
CA LYS A 78 20.47 -3.71 -1.56
C LYS A 78 21.14 -3.02 -2.77
N ASN A 79 21.27 -3.69 -3.87
CA ASN A 79 21.93 -3.18 -5.08
C ASN A 79 20.95 -3.05 -6.27
N ALA A 80 19.65 -3.24 -6.06
CA ALA A 80 18.69 -3.24 -7.15
C ALA A 80 18.48 -1.82 -7.72
N TYR A 81 18.30 -0.84 -6.86
CA TYR A 81 17.99 0.54 -7.25
C TYR A 81 18.63 1.57 -6.32
N SER A 82 18.79 2.81 -6.85
CA SER A 82 19.00 4.02 -6.04
C SER A 82 17.67 4.74 -5.93
N PHE A 83 17.04 4.69 -4.76
CA PHE A 83 15.73 5.29 -4.54
C PHE A 83 15.83 6.79 -4.28
N ASP A 84 15.09 7.60 -5.03
CA ASP A 84 15.00 9.05 -4.81
C ASP A 84 14.13 9.36 -3.58
N ALA A 85 13.08 8.58 -3.35
CA ALA A 85 12.27 8.65 -2.14
C ALA A 85 11.62 7.30 -1.79
N ALA A 86 11.36 7.10 -0.50
CA ALA A 86 10.60 6.00 0.06
C ALA A 86 9.37 6.53 0.82
N PHE A 87 8.24 5.87 0.66
CA PHE A 87 6.96 6.19 1.29
C PHE A 87 6.51 5.00 2.14
N ILE A 88 6.42 5.21 3.45
CA ILE A 88 6.18 4.15 4.42
C ILE A 88 4.79 4.32 5.03
N ILE A 89 3.89 3.43 4.67
CA ILE A 89 2.50 3.48 5.11
C ILE A 89 2.40 3.07 6.58
N TYR A 90 1.56 3.79 7.32
CA TYR A 90 1.36 3.65 8.77
C TYR A 90 2.62 3.80 9.62
N GLY A 91 3.61 4.55 9.16
CA GLY A 91 4.84 4.80 9.91
C GLY A 91 5.56 3.54 10.39
N ASN A 92 5.46 2.44 9.63
CA ASN A 92 6.05 1.15 10.00
C ASN A 92 7.56 1.27 10.17
N GLU A 93 8.06 1.14 11.40
CA GLU A 93 9.48 1.32 11.72
C GLU A 93 10.40 0.40 10.91
N ARG A 94 9.98 -0.85 10.70
CA ARG A 94 10.75 -1.80 9.88
C ARG A 94 10.90 -1.30 8.44
N GLY A 95 9.84 -0.71 7.88
CA GLY A 95 9.87 -0.09 6.56
C GLY A 95 10.79 1.13 6.52
N ILE A 96 10.78 1.97 7.57
CA ILE A 96 11.68 3.14 7.70
C ILE A 96 13.14 2.70 7.73
N PHE A 97 13.50 1.76 8.62
CA PHE A 97 14.86 1.24 8.70
C PHE A 97 15.31 0.54 7.42
N LEU A 98 14.43 -0.26 6.81
CA LEU A 98 14.74 -0.94 5.55
C LEU A 98 15.04 0.08 4.43
N SER A 99 14.21 1.11 4.31
CA SER A 99 14.39 2.16 3.31
C SER A 99 15.70 2.91 3.50
N LYS A 100 16.10 3.15 4.75
CA LYS A 100 17.40 3.76 5.06
C LYS A 100 18.56 2.86 4.66
N LEU A 101 18.47 1.56 4.96
CA LEU A 101 19.49 0.58 4.59
C LEU A 101 19.60 0.41 3.08
N LEU A 102 18.47 0.45 2.36
CA LEU A 102 18.42 0.41 0.89
C LEU A 102 18.91 1.70 0.23
N GLY A 103 19.32 2.69 1.01
CA GLY A 103 19.91 3.93 0.51
C GLY A 103 18.90 4.92 -0.08
N ALA A 104 17.64 4.88 0.36
CA ALA A 104 16.66 5.89 -0.04
C ALA A 104 17.15 7.29 0.37
N LYS A 105 17.19 8.22 -0.59
CA LYS A 105 17.68 9.60 -0.38
C LYS A 105 16.75 10.38 0.53
N LYS A 106 15.45 10.14 0.43
CA LYS A 106 14.42 10.76 1.26
C LYS A 106 13.42 9.71 1.74
N ILE A 107 12.91 9.86 2.95
CA ILE A 107 11.95 8.94 3.57
C ILE A 107 10.77 9.71 4.13
N TYR A 108 9.58 9.37 3.67
CA TYR A 108 8.30 9.97 4.08
C TYR A 108 7.44 8.93 4.78
N ALA A 109 7.02 9.23 5.98
CA ALA A 109 6.18 8.33 6.78
C ALA A 109 5.35 9.11 7.79
N ASP A 110 4.18 8.57 8.13
CA ASP A 110 3.42 9.00 9.30
C ASP A 110 3.81 8.10 10.48
N SER A 111 4.73 8.54 11.30
CA SER A 111 5.13 7.82 12.49
C SER A 111 4.88 8.62 13.75
N THR A 112 4.27 7.98 14.75
CA THR A 112 4.05 8.55 16.09
C THR A 112 5.27 8.42 17.00
N HIS A 113 6.24 7.60 16.60
CA HIS A 113 7.45 7.33 17.41
C HIS A 113 8.53 8.39 17.21
N LYS A 114 8.74 9.23 18.23
CA LYS A 114 9.68 10.36 18.18
C LYS A 114 11.11 10.00 17.76
N TYR A 115 11.59 8.80 18.08
CA TYR A 115 12.95 8.39 17.77
C TYR A 115 13.17 8.12 16.27
N VAL A 116 12.14 7.74 15.52
CA VAL A 116 12.26 7.54 14.07
C VAL A 116 12.09 8.83 13.27
N HIS A 117 11.54 9.90 13.85
CA HIS A 117 11.40 11.19 13.16
C HIS A 117 12.73 11.76 12.64
N ARG A 118 13.85 11.44 13.29
CA ARG A 118 15.18 11.85 12.82
C ARG A 118 15.61 11.18 11.51
N LEU A 119 14.91 10.12 11.10
CA LEU A 119 15.14 9.40 9.85
C LEU A 119 14.20 9.84 8.74
N LEU A 120 13.19 10.67 9.06
CA LEU A 120 12.17 11.12 8.12
C LEU A 120 12.50 12.50 7.57
N ASP A 121 12.16 12.72 6.32
CA ASP A 121 12.29 14.00 5.62
C ASP A 121 11.01 14.85 5.66
N ASN A 122 9.97 14.37 6.33
CA ASN A 122 8.76 15.13 6.60
C ASN A 122 8.65 15.51 8.09
N PRO A 123 7.98 16.66 8.40
CA PRO A 123 7.65 16.99 9.78
C PRO A 123 6.65 15.98 10.36
N PRO A 124 6.47 15.96 11.69
CA PRO A 124 5.38 15.22 12.31
C PRO A 124 4.05 15.60 11.66
N ILE A 125 3.30 14.59 11.20
CA ILE A 125 2.02 14.81 10.53
C ILE A 125 0.91 14.76 11.57
N ASN A 126 0.04 15.77 11.57
CA ASN A 126 -1.17 15.79 12.37
C ASN A 126 -2.38 15.86 11.44
N TYR A 127 -3.00 14.70 11.22
CA TYR A 127 -4.22 14.64 10.44
C TYR A 127 -5.41 15.14 11.25
N GLY A 128 -6.20 16.03 10.68
CA GLY A 128 -7.50 16.42 11.26
C GLY A 128 -8.47 15.23 11.31
N LYS A 129 -9.55 15.35 12.12
CA LYS A 129 -10.55 14.28 12.32
C LYS A 129 -11.22 13.74 11.05
N TRP A 130 -11.16 14.46 9.95
CA TRP A 130 -11.85 14.17 8.70
C TRP A 130 -10.96 13.57 7.61
N TYR A 131 -9.67 13.38 7.88
CA TYR A 131 -8.76 12.78 6.90
C TYR A 131 -9.03 11.28 6.79
N GLN A 132 -9.40 10.84 5.61
CA GLN A 132 -9.52 9.41 5.29
C GLN A 132 -8.13 8.79 5.15
N ILE A 133 -8.01 7.48 5.35
CA ILE A 133 -6.73 6.75 5.25
C ILE A 133 -6.11 6.93 3.85
N GLN A 134 -6.92 6.90 2.83
CA GLN A 134 -6.49 7.15 1.45
C GLN A 134 -5.81 8.52 1.30
N ASP A 135 -6.40 9.57 1.89
CA ASP A 135 -5.87 10.93 1.81
C ASP A 135 -4.58 11.06 2.63
N GLN A 136 -4.51 10.37 3.79
CA GLN A 136 -3.28 10.31 4.59
C GLN A 136 -2.13 9.69 3.79
N ASN A 137 -2.39 8.59 3.10
CA ASN A 137 -1.39 7.94 2.25
C ASN A 137 -0.93 8.86 1.12
N THR A 138 -1.88 9.51 0.45
CA THR A 138 -1.61 10.39 -0.70
C THR A 138 -0.86 11.66 -0.28
N TYR A 139 -1.12 12.15 0.93
CA TYR A 139 -0.42 13.31 1.48
C TYR A 139 1.09 13.10 1.62
N LEU A 140 1.55 11.87 1.83
CA LEU A 140 3.00 11.58 1.82
C LEU A 140 3.62 11.88 0.44
N ALA A 141 2.89 11.59 -0.64
CA ALA A 141 3.35 11.94 -1.99
C ALA A 141 3.33 13.46 -2.21
N GLU A 142 2.31 14.17 -1.69
CA GLU A 142 2.24 15.64 -1.75
C GLU A 142 3.44 16.29 -1.06
N LEU A 143 3.81 15.82 0.13
CA LEU A 143 4.99 16.31 0.85
C LEU A 143 6.29 16.20 0.05
N TYR A 144 6.42 15.15 -0.77
CA TYR A 144 7.58 14.99 -1.65
C TYR A 144 7.49 15.81 -2.92
N THR A 145 6.34 15.75 -3.59
CA THR A 145 6.15 16.34 -4.93
C THR A 145 5.93 17.83 -4.89
N GLN A 146 5.48 18.37 -3.76
CA GLN A 146 5.02 19.77 -3.58
C GLN A 146 3.84 20.12 -4.54
N VAL A 147 3.14 19.11 -5.02
CA VAL A 147 1.95 19.24 -5.87
C VAL A 147 0.75 18.76 -5.07
N PRO A 148 -0.29 19.61 -4.89
CA PRO A 148 -1.50 19.20 -4.18
C PRO A 148 -2.09 17.93 -4.75
N THR A 149 -2.48 17.04 -3.85
CA THR A 149 -3.13 15.79 -4.24
C THR A 149 -4.59 16.06 -4.59
N GLU A 150 -4.96 15.68 -5.79
CA GLU A 150 -6.36 15.51 -6.12
C GLU A 150 -6.82 14.14 -5.61
N SER A 151 -8.08 14.05 -5.22
CA SER A 151 -8.68 12.74 -4.88
C SER A 151 -8.69 11.84 -6.12
N LEU A 152 -7.64 11.05 -6.27
CA LEU A 152 -7.54 10.10 -7.38
C LEU A 152 -8.34 8.84 -7.04
N PRO A 153 -9.24 8.41 -7.91
CA PRO A 153 -9.93 7.15 -7.71
C PRO A 153 -8.95 6.00 -7.73
N MET A 154 -9.23 4.96 -6.96
CA MET A 154 -8.46 3.71 -7.03
C MET A 154 -8.60 3.08 -8.41
N LYS A 155 -7.50 2.58 -8.97
CA LYS A 155 -7.49 1.92 -10.28
C LYS A 155 -6.62 0.66 -10.25
N TYR A 156 -7.18 -0.42 -10.75
CA TYR A 156 -6.56 -1.74 -10.79
C TYR A 156 -6.67 -2.33 -12.19
N HIS A 157 -5.62 -3.01 -12.62
CA HIS A 157 -5.59 -3.77 -13.86
C HIS A 157 -6.00 -5.22 -13.54
N VAL A 158 -7.31 -5.44 -13.40
CA VAL A 158 -7.84 -6.77 -13.12
C VAL A 158 -7.65 -7.65 -14.35
N PRO A 159 -7.04 -8.84 -14.24
CA PRO A 159 -6.83 -9.72 -15.39
C PRO A 159 -8.15 -10.28 -15.92
N GLU A 160 -8.21 -10.56 -17.23
CA GLU A 160 -9.42 -11.04 -17.90
C GLU A 160 -9.93 -12.38 -17.31
N GLU A 161 -9.01 -13.25 -16.87
CA GLU A 161 -9.37 -14.51 -16.22
C GLU A 161 -10.20 -14.31 -14.96
N ALA A 162 -9.97 -13.22 -14.23
CA ALA A 162 -10.76 -12.90 -13.03
C ALA A 162 -12.20 -12.49 -13.40
N PHE A 163 -12.40 -11.76 -14.50
CA PHE A 163 -13.73 -11.45 -15.01
C PHE A 163 -14.41 -12.73 -15.49
N ALA A 164 -13.75 -13.54 -16.30
CA ALA A 164 -14.30 -14.80 -16.79
C ALA A 164 -14.71 -15.75 -15.63
N TYR A 165 -13.89 -15.79 -14.56
CA TYR A 165 -14.23 -16.55 -13.36
C TYR A 165 -15.51 -16.04 -12.68
N VAL A 166 -15.62 -14.72 -12.48
CA VAL A 166 -16.81 -14.11 -11.88
C VAL A 166 -18.06 -14.35 -12.74
N ASP A 167 -17.94 -14.18 -14.06
CA ASP A 167 -19.04 -14.41 -14.99
C ASP A 167 -19.49 -15.88 -14.96
N SER A 168 -18.57 -16.82 -14.82
CA SER A 168 -18.89 -18.25 -14.73
C SER A 168 -19.68 -18.61 -13.48
N ILE A 169 -19.53 -17.85 -12.38
CA ILE A 169 -20.18 -18.10 -11.10
C ILE A 169 -21.51 -17.31 -10.98
N LEU A 170 -21.49 -16.05 -11.41
CA LEU A 170 -22.55 -15.11 -11.05
C LEU A 170 -23.62 -14.88 -12.16
N LEU A 171 -23.31 -15.10 -13.45
CA LEU A 171 -24.06 -14.39 -14.48
C LEU A 171 -24.79 -15.26 -15.49
N LYS A 172 -24.97 -16.57 -15.25
CA LYS A 172 -25.59 -17.39 -16.30
C LYS A 172 -27.04 -17.02 -16.66
N ASP A 173 -27.79 -16.31 -15.80
CA ASP A 173 -29.19 -15.90 -16.10
C ASP A 173 -29.71 -14.75 -15.22
N ILE A 174 -28.91 -13.73 -14.89
CA ILE A 174 -29.37 -12.67 -14.02
C ILE A 174 -29.85 -11.46 -14.83
N HIS A 175 -31.14 -11.30 -14.96
CA HIS A 175 -31.78 -10.08 -15.47
C HIS A 175 -32.15 -9.06 -14.37
N LYS A 176 -31.72 -9.29 -13.13
CA LYS A 176 -32.00 -8.45 -11.94
C LYS A 176 -30.75 -7.77 -11.41
N PRO A 177 -30.91 -6.62 -10.74
CA PRO A 177 -29.77 -5.98 -10.05
C PRO A 177 -29.13 -6.93 -9.04
N ILE A 178 -27.79 -6.99 -9.04
CA ILE A 178 -27.01 -7.79 -8.08
C ILE A 178 -26.65 -6.91 -6.90
N VAL A 179 -26.94 -7.39 -5.68
CA VAL A 179 -26.52 -6.75 -4.43
C VAL A 179 -25.51 -7.64 -3.74
N ALA A 180 -24.28 -7.16 -3.62
CA ALA A 180 -23.22 -7.85 -2.87
C ALA A 180 -23.22 -7.39 -1.40
N LEU A 181 -23.37 -8.33 -0.46
CA LEU A 181 -23.32 -8.07 0.97
C LEU A 181 -22.09 -8.75 1.58
N ASN A 182 -21.29 -7.99 2.33
CA ASN A 182 -20.18 -8.53 3.11
C ASN A 182 -20.42 -8.28 4.61
N PRO A 183 -21.20 -9.13 5.31
CA PRO A 183 -21.56 -8.93 6.70
C PRO A 183 -20.48 -9.40 7.70
N ILE A 184 -19.42 -10.07 7.23
CA ILE A 184 -18.43 -10.74 8.09
C ILE A 184 -17.16 -9.90 8.19
N THR A 185 -16.63 -9.74 9.41
CA THR A 185 -15.32 -9.16 9.66
C THR A 185 -14.42 -10.16 10.39
N LYS A 186 -13.09 -9.95 10.38
CA LYS A 186 -12.15 -10.76 11.19
C LYS A 186 -12.35 -10.57 12.70
N ASN A 187 -12.97 -9.48 13.11
CA ASN A 187 -13.20 -9.17 14.52
C ASN A 187 -14.60 -9.58 14.93
N LYS A 188 -14.71 -10.73 15.63
CA LYS A 188 -15.98 -11.28 16.13
C LYS A 188 -16.78 -10.29 17.00
N GLU A 189 -16.11 -9.42 17.76
CA GLU A 189 -16.80 -8.41 18.57
C GLU A 189 -17.49 -7.36 17.70
N LYS A 190 -16.94 -7.03 16.53
CA LYS A 190 -17.58 -6.13 15.58
C LYS A 190 -18.75 -6.79 14.86
N ASP A 191 -18.68 -8.09 14.62
CA ASP A 191 -19.77 -8.84 13.99
C ASP A 191 -21.00 -8.92 14.92
N LEU A 192 -20.80 -9.05 16.22
CA LEU A 192 -21.88 -9.08 17.21
C LEU A 192 -22.63 -7.75 17.37
N LYS A 193 -22.00 -6.64 17.05
CA LYS A 193 -22.60 -5.29 17.13
C LYS A 193 -23.39 -4.88 15.90
N ARG A 194 -23.38 -5.69 14.84
CA ARG A 194 -24.17 -5.42 13.62
C ARG A 194 -25.56 -6.03 13.75
N PRO A 195 -26.62 -5.33 13.33
CA PRO A 195 -27.94 -5.91 13.32
C PRO A 195 -27.94 -7.16 12.43
N ARG A 196 -28.46 -8.27 12.92
CA ARG A 196 -28.68 -9.45 12.11
C ARG A 196 -29.69 -9.08 11.04
N LEU A 197 -29.26 -9.04 9.80
CA LEU A 197 -30.19 -8.99 8.67
C LEU A 197 -30.86 -10.36 8.62
N PHE A 198 -32.09 -10.41 9.08
CA PHE A 198 -32.99 -11.56 8.81
C PHE A 198 -33.39 -11.45 7.33
N ILE A 199 -33.03 -12.47 6.56
CA ILE A 199 -33.54 -12.70 5.22
C ILE A 199 -34.90 -13.39 5.34
#